data_a525f19f3f504f28a0d31083b292d5ec
#
_entry.id   a525f19f3f504f28a0d31083b292d5ec
#
_cell.length_a   1.000
_cell.length_b   1.000
_cell.length_c   1.000
_cell.angle_alpha   90.00
_cell.angle_beta   90.00
_cell.angle_gamma   90.00
#
_symmetry.space_group_name_H-M   'P 1'
#
loop_
_entity.id
_entity.type
_entity.pdbx_description
1 polymer ?
#
loop_
_entity_poly.entity_id
_entity_poly.type
_entity_poly.pdbx_seq_one_letter_code
_entity_poly.pdbx_strand_id
1 'polypeptide(L)'
;MTHNQRVGKWGEEQAALYLGQRGYNIAARNVRTPYGEIDLIADKDGQTVFVEVKTRLSDSAGPPETGVTGRKQSHMMASAEYYAQEHDLEHWRIDVVAVQRLAGQTDVVHFENAVA
;
A
#
# COMPACT_ATOMS: atom_id res chain seq x y z
N MET A 1 -19.99 -3.17 8.39
CA MET A 1 -18.53 -2.88 8.34
C MET A 1 -18.04 -2.55 9.74
N THR A 2 -17.00 -3.21 10.22
CA THR A 2 -16.40 -2.95 11.52
C THR A 2 -15.63 -1.63 11.51
N HIS A 3 -15.30 -1.13 12.71
CA HIS A 3 -14.47 0.07 12.85
C HIS A 3 -13.13 -0.10 12.13
N ASN A 4 -12.45 -1.25 12.34
CA ASN A 4 -11.14 -1.49 11.71
C ASN A 4 -11.24 -1.55 10.19
N GLN A 5 -12.31 -2.12 9.66
CA GLN A 5 -12.52 -2.16 8.20
C GLN A 5 -12.74 -0.75 7.63
N ARG A 6 -13.47 0.11 8.34
CA ARG A 6 -13.68 1.50 7.92
C ARG A 6 -12.38 2.28 7.93
N VAL A 7 -11.56 2.08 8.96
CA VAL A 7 -10.27 2.75 9.09
C VAL A 7 -9.35 2.33 7.95
N GLY A 8 -9.28 1.02 7.68
CA GLY A 8 -8.47 0.51 6.58
C GLY A 8 -8.92 1.06 5.24
N LYS A 9 -10.22 1.07 4.99
CA LYS A 9 -10.78 1.59 3.74
C LYS A 9 -10.50 3.08 3.58
N TRP A 10 -10.65 3.85 4.65
CA TRP A 10 -10.32 5.28 4.65
C TRP A 10 -8.86 5.50 4.32
N GLY A 11 -7.95 4.73 4.93
CA GLY A 11 -6.51 4.83 4.68
C GLY A 11 -6.17 4.53 3.22
N GLU A 12 -6.80 3.50 2.64
CA GLU A 12 -6.60 3.16 1.24
C GLU A 12 -7.07 4.30 0.32
N GLU A 13 -8.19 4.95 0.65
CA GLU A 13 -8.65 6.11 -0.10
C GLU A 13 -7.66 7.26 -0.03
N GLN A 14 -7.13 7.55 1.17
CA GLN A 14 -6.13 8.60 1.33
C GLN A 14 -4.86 8.29 0.54
N ALA A 15 -4.41 7.05 0.57
CA ALA A 15 -3.24 6.63 -0.18
C ALA A 15 -3.47 6.75 -1.69
N ALA A 16 -4.65 6.35 -2.17
CA ALA A 16 -4.99 6.45 -3.58
C ALA A 16 -5.03 7.91 -4.05
N LEU A 17 -5.60 8.81 -3.26
CA LEU A 17 -5.62 10.24 -3.56
C LEU A 17 -4.22 10.82 -3.61
N TYR A 18 -3.40 10.49 -2.62
CA TYR A 18 -2.01 10.95 -2.55
C TYR A 18 -1.23 10.52 -3.79
N LEU A 19 -1.32 9.26 -4.15
CA LEU A 19 -0.62 8.71 -5.31
C LEU A 19 -1.14 9.32 -6.62
N GLY A 20 -2.45 9.47 -6.75
CA GLY A 20 -3.06 10.07 -7.93
C GLY A 20 -2.59 11.49 -8.17
N GLN A 21 -2.45 12.29 -7.11
CA GLN A 21 -1.94 13.66 -7.19
C GLN A 21 -0.48 13.71 -7.64
N ARG A 22 0.24 12.61 -7.52
CA ARG A 22 1.66 12.50 -7.90
C ARG A 22 1.88 11.75 -9.22
N GLY A 23 0.82 11.60 -10.00
CA GLY A 23 0.91 11.03 -11.34
C GLY A 23 0.79 9.52 -11.41
N TYR A 24 0.43 8.85 -10.30
CA TYR A 24 0.16 7.43 -10.33
C TYR A 24 -1.26 7.17 -10.80
N ASN A 25 -1.44 6.17 -11.65
CA ASN A 25 -2.75 5.71 -12.05
C ASN A 25 -3.11 4.49 -11.20
N ILE A 26 -4.21 4.58 -10.45
CA ILE A 26 -4.67 3.45 -9.62
C ILE A 26 -5.41 2.46 -10.51
N ALA A 27 -4.77 1.33 -10.77
CA ALA A 27 -5.29 0.32 -11.69
C ALA A 27 -6.23 -0.66 -11.01
N ALA A 28 -5.99 -0.98 -9.74
CA ALA A 28 -6.81 -1.95 -9.01
C ALA A 28 -6.69 -1.73 -7.50
N ARG A 29 -7.69 -2.24 -6.76
CA ARG A 29 -7.75 -2.16 -5.29
C ARG A 29 -8.15 -3.51 -4.72
N ASN A 30 -7.59 -3.84 -3.55
CA ASN A 30 -7.99 -5.03 -2.78
C ASN A 30 -7.93 -6.30 -3.63
N VAL A 31 -6.81 -6.53 -4.27
CA VAL A 31 -6.61 -7.69 -5.13
C VAL A 31 -6.19 -8.89 -4.31
N ARG A 32 -6.96 -9.96 -4.36
CA ARG A 32 -6.65 -11.19 -3.63
C ARG A 32 -5.73 -12.10 -4.43
N THR A 33 -4.77 -12.68 -3.72
CA THR A 33 -3.88 -13.71 -4.24
C THR A 33 -3.87 -14.89 -3.28
N PRO A 34 -3.34 -16.05 -3.68
CA PRO A 34 -3.20 -17.17 -2.74
C PRO A 34 -2.31 -16.87 -1.54
N TYR A 35 -1.51 -15.81 -1.61
CA TYR A 35 -0.53 -15.46 -0.56
C TYR A 35 -0.94 -14.26 0.27
N GLY A 36 -2.06 -13.62 -0.04
CA GLY A 36 -2.56 -12.46 0.67
C GLY A 36 -3.18 -11.44 -0.27
N GLU A 37 -3.59 -10.31 0.30
CA GLU A 37 -4.25 -9.24 -0.43
C GLU A 37 -3.27 -8.11 -0.73
N ILE A 38 -3.36 -7.57 -1.94
CA ILE A 38 -2.62 -6.37 -2.34
C ILE A 38 -3.59 -5.19 -2.22
N ASP A 39 -3.25 -4.19 -1.40
CA ASP A 39 -4.16 -3.09 -1.11
C ASP A 39 -4.44 -2.22 -2.32
N LEU A 40 -3.39 -1.79 -3.02
CA LEU A 40 -3.51 -1.00 -4.25
C LEU A 40 -2.51 -1.49 -5.27
N ILE A 41 -2.89 -1.42 -6.54
CA ILE A 41 -1.97 -1.60 -7.66
C ILE A 41 -2.03 -0.33 -8.49
N ALA A 42 -0.88 0.29 -8.71
CA ALA A 42 -0.77 1.54 -9.44
C ALA A 42 0.24 1.40 -10.59
N ASP A 43 0.11 2.29 -11.57
CA ASP A 43 1.04 2.36 -12.68
C ASP A 43 1.62 3.77 -12.76
N LYS A 44 2.91 3.86 -13.01
CA LYS A 44 3.57 5.13 -13.28
C LYS A 44 4.81 4.91 -14.14
N ASP A 45 4.92 5.66 -15.22
CA ASP A 45 6.10 5.66 -16.09
C ASP A 45 6.49 4.26 -16.57
N GLY A 46 5.49 3.43 -16.91
CA GLY A 46 5.72 2.09 -17.41
C GLY A 46 6.04 1.04 -16.34
N GLN A 47 6.00 1.44 -15.07
CA GLN A 47 6.25 0.55 -13.96
C GLN A 47 4.97 0.27 -13.18
N THR A 48 4.74 -0.99 -12.82
CA THR A 48 3.65 -1.37 -11.91
C THR A 48 4.13 -1.29 -10.48
N VAL A 49 3.33 -0.66 -9.63
CA VAL A 49 3.67 -0.47 -8.22
C VAL A 49 2.61 -1.13 -7.36
N PHE A 50 3.04 -2.14 -6.60
CA PHE A 50 2.17 -2.80 -5.61
C PHE A 50 2.30 -2.03 -4.31
N VAL A 51 1.18 -1.61 -3.73
CA VAL A 51 1.19 -0.71 -2.58
C VAL A 51 0.52 -1.38 -1.39
N GLU A 52 1.26 -1.46 -0.28
CA GLU A 52 0.73 -1.81 1.02
C GLU A 52 0.40 -0.53 1.77
N VAL A 53 -0.82 -0.42 2.26
CA VAL A 53 -1.26 0.76 3.00
C VAL A 53 -1.28 0.46 4.49
N LYS A 54 -0.59 1.31 5.25
CA LYS A 54 -0.50 1.22 6.71
C LYS A 54 -1.26 2.40 7.30
N THR A 55 -2.32 2.13 8.05
CA THR A 55 -3.18 3.20 8.60
C THR A 55 -3.09 3.25 10.11
N ARG A 56 -2.91 4.44 10.66
CA ARG A 56 -2.87 4.70 12.11
C ARG A 56 -3.70 5.93 12.43
N LEU A 57 -4.51 5.84 13.51
CA LEU A 57 -5.35 6.94 13.97
C LEU A 57 -4.95 7.45 15.35
N SER A 58 -3.88 6.92 15.95
CA SER A 58 -3.53 7.21 17.34
C SER A 58 -2.28 8.06 17.43
N ASP A 59 -2.31 9.08 18.30
CA ASP A 59 -1.16 9.91 18.62
C ASP A 59 -0.04 9.11 19.28
N SER A 60 -0.38 8.00 19.93
CA SER A 60 0.61 7.13 20.60
C SER A 60 1.38 6.26 19.64
N ALA A 61 1.03 6.25 18.35
CA ALA A 61 1.66 5.39 17.36
C ALA A 61 3.10 5.76 17.05
N GLY A 62 3.54 6.99 17.39
CA GLY A 62 4.87 7.48 17.05
C GLY A 62 4.98 7.87 15.58
N PRO A 63 6.20 8.13 15.08
CA PRO A 63 6.39 8.53 13.69
C PRO A 63 6.04 7.41 12.73
N PRO A 64 5.56 7.75 11.51
CA PRO A 64 5.32 6.75 10.49
C PRO A 64 6.60 6.00 10.14
N GLU A 65 6.47 4.71 9.96
CA GLU A 65 7.56 3.84 9.53
C GLU A 65 6.99 2.75 8.63
N THR A 66 7.83 1.98 7.95
CA THR A 66 7.33 0.90 7.11
C THR A 66 6.56 -0.12 7.94
N GLY A 67 6.99 -0.36 9.18
CA GLY A 67 6.31 -1.26 10.10
C GLY A 67 6.13 -2.67 9.56
N VAL A 68 6.84 -3.03 8.51
CA VAL A 68 6.67 -4.29 7.83
C VAL A 68 7.64 -5.31 8.43
N THR A 69 7.09 -6.36 9.07
CA THR A 69 7.89 -7.45 9.61
C THR A 69 8.42 -8.33 8.47
N GLY A 70 9.47 -9.12 8.74
CA GLY A 70 10.01 -10.05 7.75
C GLY A 70 8.97 -11.02 7.20
N ARG A 71 8.07 -11.51 8.07
CA ARG A 71 6.96 -12.39 7.65
C ARG A 71 6.01 -11.69 6.70
N LYS A 72 5.64 -10.45 7.01
CA LYS A 72 4.74 -9.66 6.16
C LYS A 72 5.41 -9.31 4.83
N GLN A 73 6.71 -9.02 4.85
CA GLN A 73 7.47 -8.79 3.63
C GLN A 73 7.44 -10.01 2.70
N SER A 74 7.58 -11.21 3.27
CA SER A 74 7.52 -12.44 2.48
C SER A 74 6.15 -12.61 1.82
N HIS A 75 5.07 -12.32 2.53
CA HIS A 75 3.72 -12.40 1.98
C HIS A 75 3.49 -11.36 0.88
N MET A 76 3.95 -10.14 1.07
CA MET A 76 3.84 -9.08 0.08
C MET A 76 4.61 -9.44 -1.19
N MET A 77 5.83 -9.93 -1.03
CA MET A 77 6.66 -10.35 -2.16
C MET A 77 6.00 -11.49 -2.93
N ALA A 78 5.50 -12.51 -2.23
CA ALA A 78 4.83 -13.64 -2.87
C ALA A 78 3.57 -13.22 -3.61
N SER A 79 2.77 -12.32 -3.03
CA SER A 79 1.56 -11.79 -3.68
C SER A 79 1.90 -10.99 -4.93
N ALA A 80 2.93 -10.13 -4.85
CA ALA A 80 3.37 -9.32 -5.97
C ALA A 80 3.92 -10.19 -7.11
N GLU A 81 4.75 -11.17 -6.78
CA GLU A 81 5.29 -12.10 -7.78
C GLU A 81 4.19 -12.90 -8.47
N TYR A 82 3.21 -13.36 -7.70
CA TYR A 82 2.07 -14.09 -8.25
C TYR A 82 1.33 -13.23 -9.28
N TYR A 83 0.99 -12.00 -8.89
CA TYR A 83 0.27 -11.09 -9.78
C TYR A 83 1.10 -10.75 -11.02
N ALA A 84 2.39 -10.48 -10.83
CA ALA A 84 3.29 -10.14 -11.91
C ALA A 84 3.40 -11.27 -12.94
N GLN A 85 3.46 -12.51 -12.48
CA GLN A 85 3.48 -13.68 -13.37
C GLN A 85 2.16 -13.83 -14.13
N GLU A 86 1.03 -13.67 -13.43
CA GLU A 86 -0.29 -13.81 -14.06
C GLU A 86 -0.55 -12.76 -15.13
N HIS A 87 0.12 -11.59 -15.03
CA HIS A 87 -0.09 -10.47 -15.93
C HIS A 87 1.14 -10.14 -16.79
N ASP A 88 2.14 -11.01 -16.78
CA ASP A 88 3.38 -10.86 -17.58
C ASP A 88 4.06 -9.50 -17.37
N LEU A 89 4.15 -9.07 -16.11
CA LEU A 89 4.79 -7.80 -15.77
C LEU A 89 6.29 -7.98 -15.62
N GLU A 90 7.08 -7.13 -16.28
CA GLU A 90 8.54 -7.15 -16.21
C GLU A 90 9.10 -6.09 -15.26
N HIS A 91 8.44 -4.94 -15.17
CA HIS A 91 8.92 -3.79 -14.38
C HIS A 91 7.93 -3.49 -13.28
N TRP A 92 8.27 -3.88 -12.06
CA TRP A 92 7.41 -3.65 -10.91
C TRP A 92 8.23 -3.48 -9.64
N ARG A 93 7.60 -2.88 -8.64
CA ARG A 93 8.18 -2.73 -7.31
C ARG A 93 7.08 -2.75 -6.27
N ILE A 94 7.48 -2.85 -4.99
CA ILE A 94 6.54 -2.80 -3.87
C ILE A 94 6.83 -1.56 -3.04
N ASP A 95 5.82 -0.73 -2.86
CA ASP A 95 5.88 0.48 -2.03
C ASP A 95 5.01 0.30 -0.80
N VAL A 96 5.32 1.05 0.25
CA VAL A 96 4.48 1.16 1.44
C VAL A 96 4.05 2.61 1.57
N VAL A 97 2.75 2.82 1.78
CA VAL A 97 2.20 4.15 2.06
C VAL A 97 1.62 4.13 3.46
N ALA A 98 2.19 4.94 4.34
CA ALA A 98 1.71 5.09 5.72
C ALA A 98 0.78 6.30 5.79
N VAL A 99 -0.45 6.05 6.26
CA VAL A 99 -1.47 7.09 6.46
C VAL A 99 -1.70 7.22 7.94
N GLN A 100 -1.49 8.41 8.49
CA GLN A 100 -1.60 8.66 9.91
C GLN A 100 -2.47 9.87 10.17
N ARG A 101 -3.38 9.77 11.13
CA ARG A 101 -4.21 10.89 11.56
C ARG A 101 -3.91 11.22 13.01
N LEU A 102 -3.37 12.41 13.25
CA LEU A 102 -3.02 12.91 14.56
C LEU A 102 -3.64 14.27 14.76
N ALA A 103 -4.33 14.48 15.87
CA ALA A 103 -4.91 15.77 16.24
C ALA A 103 -5.74 16.38 15.10
N GLY A 104 -6.50 15.56 14.38
CA GLY A 104 -7.34 16.00 13.26
C GLY A 104 -6.60 16.25 11.96
N GLN A 105 -5.28 16.03 11.92
CA GLN A 105 -4.46 16.23 10.73
C GLN A 105 -4.06 14.90 10.13
N THR A 106 -4.16 14.79 8.81
CA THR A 106 -3.78 13.58 8.08
C THR A 106 -2.42 13.78 7.43
N ASP A 107 -1.49 12.87 7.74
CA ASP A 107 -0.17 12.85 7.13
C ASP A 107 -0.02 11.56 6.34
N VAL A 108 0.63 11.66 5.18
CA VAL A 108 0.91 10.51 4.32
C VAL A 108 2.41 10.47 4.06
N VAL A 109 3.01 9.30 4.31
CA VAL A 109 4.43 9.08 4.03
C VAL A 109 4.55 7.91 3.07
N HIS A 110 5.27 8.12 1.97
CA HIS A 110 5.42 7.15 0.90
C HIS A 110 6.85 6.59 0.93
N PHE A 111 6.96 5.29 1.12
CA PHE A 111 8.23 4.57 1.10
C PHE A 111 8.33 3.81 -0.21
N GLU A 112 9.12 4.32 -1.15
CA GLU A 112 9.28 3.69 -2.45
C GLU A 112 10.23 2.50 -2.35
N ASN A 113 9.91 1.44 -3.09
CA ASN A 113 10.71 0.23 -3.16
C ASN A 113 11.06 -0.29 -1.75
N ALA A 114 10.03 -0.35 -0.91
CA ALA A 114 10.20 -0.64 0.53
C ALA A 114 10.38 -2.12 0.84
N VAL A 115 10.11 -3.00 -0.12
CA VAL A 115 10.26 -4.45 0.01
C VAL A 115 11.09 -4.95 -1.16
N ALA A 116 12.24 -5.52 -0.86
CA ALA A 116 13.16 -6.03 -1.89
C ALA A 116 13.21 -7.55 -1.86
#